data_25e1928d53d34819b957857283f9d97e
#
_entry.id   25e1928d53d34819b957857283f9d97e
#
_cell.length_a   1.000
_cell.length_b   1.000
_cell.length_c   1.000
_cell.angle_alpha   90.00
_cell.angle_beta   90.00
_cell.angle_gamma   90.00
#
_symmetry.space_group_name_H-M   'P 1'
#
loop_
_entity.id
_entity.type
_entity.pdbx_description
1 polymer ?
#
loop_
_entity_poly.entity_id
_entity_poly.type
_entity_poly.pdbx_seq_one_letter_code
_entity_poly.pdbx_strand_id
1 'polypeptide(L)'
;RMMQALIHYSDCGIAKDKLEEIVIGERDIDAPHTALRVIVYKTKQKLAQLGLPGKNLIYLEGGIYYWTPDIEIEEDAAEFENLYNEACALEKQMPQEPESAETVCDEQTKEIEDRLLELYVKALYLYKGEFLAAYTGETWIAQEARRYHTMFEKIINEAAYILRKRKQFKGLEKLGVYAAKVDPFNEWEELIMEAMVETRRYEEAEELYTDVVDYYLRECGIYPSSKLLEILEKYSNQMNHAHEILENIQEGMNEQEETERGGYFCSYPVFRGIYQASIRIMKRTRVPVYLMLCT
;
A
#
# COMPACT_ATOMS: atom_id res chain seq x y z
N ARG A 1 24.10 -4.39 12.08
CA ARG A 1 24.17 -5.22 10.87
C ARG A 1 24.23 -6.73 11.19
N MET A 2 25.32 -7.21 11.80
CA MET A 2 25.52 -8.64 12.04
C MET A 2 24.39 -9.29 12.86
N MET A 3 23.98 -8.65 13.96
CA MET A 3 22.87 -9.17 14.79
C MET A 3 21.54 -9.16 14.03
N GLN A 4 21.26 -8.11 13.28
CA GLN A 4 20.05 -8.02 12.44
C GLN A 4 19.99 -9.16 11.44
N ALA A 5 21.11 -9.41 10.71
CA ALA A 5 21.19 -10.50 9.76
C ALA A 5 21.06 -11.87 10.43
N LEU A 6 21.72 -12.10 11.58
CA LEU A 6 21.64 -13.39 12.29
C LEU A 6 20.26 -13.65 12.90
N ILE A 7 19.54 -12.61 13.31
CA ILE A 7 18.16 -12.72 13.77
C ILE A 7 17.25 -13.04 12.59
N HIS A 8 17.36 -12.26 11.53
CA HIS A 8 16.53 -12.41 10.33
C HIS A 8 16.68 -13.79 9.65
N TYR A 9 17.89 -14.34 9.66
CA TYR A 9 18.17 -15.68 9.12
C TYR A 9 18.27 -16.75 10.21
N SER A 10 17.63 -16.54 11.38
CA SER A 10 17.74 -17.49 12.51
C SER A 10 17.27 -18.90 12.19
N ASP A 11 16.22 -19.04 11.39
CA ASP A 11 15.61 -20.33 11.05
C ASP A 11 16.44 -21.15 10.07
N CYS A 12 17.07 -20.51 9.09
CA CYS A 12 17.79 -21.21 8.02
C CYS A 12 19.32 -21.06 8.09
N GLY A 13 19.79 -20.15 8.95
CA GLY A 13 21.19 -19.73 8.98
C GLY A 13 21.56 -18.82 7.81
N ILE A 14 22.76 -18.25 7.87
CA ILE A 14 23.27 -17.37 6.83
C ILE A 14 24.63 -17.84 6.32
N ALA A 15 24.76 -17.96 5.00
CA ALA A 15 26.04 -18.32 4.38
C ALA A 15 27.14 -17.31 4.77
N LYS A 16 28.33 -17.84 5.04
CA LYS A 16 29.49 -17.03 5.47
C LYS A 16 29.76 -15.86 4.54
N ASP A 17 29.72 -16.08 3.22
CA ASP A 17 30.01 -15.06 2.23
C ASP A 17 28.94 -13.97 2.21
N LYS A 18 27.67 -14.35 2.36
CA LYS A 18 26.56 -13.38 2.48
C LYS A 18 26.65 -12.58 3.79
N LEU A 19 26.99 -13.21 4.90
CA LEU A 19 27.19 -12.48 6.16
C LEU A 19 28.39 -11.53 6.08
N GLU A 20 29.44 -11.92 5.38
CA GLU A 20 30.61 -11.10 5.12
C GLU A 20 30.25 -9.85 4.31
N GLU A 21 29.50 -10.02 3.21
CA GLU A 21 28.99 -8.94 2.39
C GLU A 21 28.16 -7.95 3.23
N ILE A 22 27.22 -8.45 4.04
CA ILE A 22 26.36 -7.63 4.91
C ILE A 22 27.16 -6.85 5.96
N VAL A 23 28.15 -7.49 6.58
CA VAL A 23 28.86 -6.92 7.73
C VAL A 23 29.99 -6.00 7.29
N ILE A 24 30.70 -6.39 6.26
CA ILE A 24 31.88 -5.67 5.75
C ILE A 24 31.46 -4.67 4.67
N GLY A 25 30.55 -5.08 3.75
CA GLY A 25 30.12 -4.26 2.62
C GLY A 25 31.29 -3.95 1.67
N GLU A 26 31.25 -2.78 1.07
CA GLU A 26 32.25 -2.30 0.10
C GLU A 26 33.55 -1.79 0.75
N ARG A 27 33.78 -2.09 2.04
CA ARG A 27 35.00 -1.65 2.70
C ARG A 27 36.19 -2.42 2.14
N ASP A 28 37.21 -1.69 1.70
CA ASP A 28 38.49 -2.28 1.25
C ASP A 28 39.26 -2.83 2.48
N ILE A 29 39.12 -4.14 2.69
CA ILE A 29 39.78 -4.86 3.79
C ILE A 29 40.60 -5.98 3.22
N ASP A 30 41.92 -5.96 3.47
CA ASP A 30 42.86 -6.95 2.95
C ASP A 30 42.51 -8.42 3.29
N ALA A 31 41.81 -8.67 4.38
CA ALA A 31 41.47 -10.03 4.83
C ALA A 31 40.01 -10.09 5.38
N PRO A 32 38.98 -10.02 4.51
CA PRO A 32 37.57 -9.94 4.95
C PRO A 32 37.14 -11.14 5.80
N HIS A 33 37.57 -12.35 5.46
CA HIS A 33 37.27 -13.56 6.26
C HIS A 33 37.84 -13.47 7.70
N THR A 34 38.99 -12.86 7.88
CA THR A 34 39.59 -12.69 9.22
C THR A 34 38.84 -11.61 9.98
N ALA A 35 38.49 -10.51 9.31
CA ALA A 35 37.69 -9.44 9.88
C ALA A 35 36.33 -9.93 10.38
N LEU A 36 35.61 -10.73 9.59
CA LEU A 36 34.34 -11.34 9.99
C LEU A 36 34.50 -12.18 11.27
N ARG A 37 35.53 -13.05 11.34
CA ARG A 37 35.79 -13.87 12.54
C ARG A 37 36.00 -13.00 13.78
N VAL A 38 36.73 -11.92 13.67
CA VAL A 38 36.95 -10.97 14.77
C VAL A 38 35.64 -10.30 15.19
N ILE A 39 34.80 -9.91 14.23
CA ILE A 39 33.50 -9.29 14.51
C ILE A 39 32.59 -10.29 15.22
N VAL A 40 32.50 -11.51 14.72
CA VAL A 40 31.73 -12.59 15.37
C VAL A 40 32.19 -12.83 16.81
N TYR A 41 33.51 -12.91 17.03
CA TYR A 41 34.08 -13.08 18.37
C TYR A 41 33.72 -11.93 19.31
N LYS A 42 33.91 -10.68 18.85
CA LYS A 42 33.56 -9.47 19.65
C LYS A 42 32.06 -9.40 19.95
N THR A 43 31.22 -9.83 19.02
CA THR A 43 29.77 -9.86 19.23
C THR A 43 29.40 -10.89 20.29
N LYS A 44 29.95 -12.09 20.23
CA LYS A 44 29.77 -13.12 21.28
C LYS A 44 30.22 -12.61 22.67
N GLN A 45 31.35 -11.90 22.74
CA GLN A 45 31.77 -11.31 24.01
C GLN A 45 30.80 -10.27 24.54
N LYS A 46 30.31 -9.38 23.69
CA LYS A 46 29.31 -8.37 24.10
C LYS A 46 28.01 -9.02 24.55
N LEU A 47 27.52 -10.03 23.86
CA LEU A 47 26.32 -10.75 24.24
C LEU A 47 26.48 -11.47 25.58
N ALA A 48 27.67 -12.05 25.83
CA ALA A 48 27.98 -12.63 27.14
C ALA A 48 28.00 -11.61 28.27
N GLN A 49 28.49 -10.40 28.02
CA GLN A 49 28.45 -9.30 28.97
C GLN A 49 27.02 -8.82 29.32
N LEU A 50 26.08 -9.05 28.39
CA LEU A 50 24.66 -8.76 28.58
C LEU A 50 23.90 -9.92 29.27
N GLY A 51 24.62 -10.96 29.71
CA GLY A 51 24.03 -12.10 30.43
C GLY A 51 23.49 -13.24 29.54
N LEU A 52 23.72 -13.15 28.23
CA LEU A 52 23.34 -14.21 27.32
C LEU A 52 24.42 -15.32 27.33
N PRO A 53 24.10 -16.62 27.06
CA PRO A 53 25.05 -17.72 27.08
C PRO A 53 26.11 -17.58 25.96
N GLY A 54 27.21 -16.86 26.28
CA GLY A 54 28.16 -16.29 25.31
C GLY A 54 28.93 -17.26 24.42
N LYS A 55 29.10 -18.52 24.80
CA LYS A 55 30.03 -19.40 24.06
C LYS A 55 29.42 -20.04 22.81
N ASN A 56 28.13 -20.35 22.80
CA ASN A 56 27.47 -21.11 21.74
C ASN A 56 26.36 -20.33 20.99
N LEU A 57 26.22 -19.05 21.25
CA LEU A 57 25.14 -18.22 20.65
C LEU A 57 25.15 -18.20 19.13
N ILE A 58 26.34 -18.16 18.55
CA ILE A 58 26.55 -18.11 17.11
C ILE A 58 27.57 -19.22 16.80
N TYR A 59 27.22 -20.14 15.94
CA TYR A 59 28.16 -21.19 15.52
C TYR A 59 28.24 -21.26 14.01
N LEU A 60 29.33 -21.87 13.51
CA LEU A 60 29.60 -22.05 12.08
C LEU A 60 29.63 -23.55 11.81
N GLU A 61 28.76 -24.01 10.93
CA GLU A 61 28.70 -25.39 10.49
C GLU A 61 28.49 -25.43 8.97
N GLY A 62 29.30 -26.21 8.27
CA GLY A 62 29.17 -26.34 6.81
C GLY A 62 29.32 -25.04 6.00
N GLY A 63 29.95 -23.99 6.56
CA GLY A 63 30.08 -22.68 5.91
C GLY A 63 28.89 -21.76 6.16
N ILE A 64 27.95 -22.11 7.02
CA ILE A 64 26.76 -21.37 7.36
C ILE A 64 26.85 -20.96 8.84
N TYR A 65 26.59 -19.68 9.12
CA TYR A 65 26.44 -19.19 10.49
C TYR A 65 25.01 -19.37 10.95
N TYR A 66 24.87 -19.95 12.14
CA TYR A 66 23.60 -20.19 12.79
C TYR A 66 23.52 -19.45 14.12
N TRP A 67 22.33 -19.10 14.51
CA TRP A 67 21.97 -18.74 15.88
C TRP A 67 21.70 -20.03 16.67
N THR A 68 21.98 -20.01 17.98
CA THR A 68 21.72 -21.18 18.82
C THR A 68 20.23 -21.48 18.96
N PRO A 69 19.82 -22.74 18.91
CA PRO A 69 18.43 -23.11 19.18
C PRO A 69 18.04 -22.97 20.67
N ASP A 70 19.01 -22.74 21.58
CA ASP A 70 18.73 -22.57 23.01
C ASP A 70 18.02 -21.24 23.34
N ILE A 71 17.95 -20.32 22.39
CA ILE A 71 17.26 -19.03 22.52
C ILE A 71 16.27 -18.91 21.37
N GLU A 72 15.01 -18.90 21.72
CA GLU A 72 13.94 -18.63 20.77
C GLU A 72 13.98 -17.17 20.33
N ILE A 73 13.88 -16.95 19.02
CA ILE A 73 13.81 -15.64 18.41
C ILE A 73 12.40 -15.46 17.86
N GLU A 74 11.72 -14.44 18.32
CA GLU A 74 10.48 -13.96 17.74
C GLU A 74 10.81 -12.73 16.89
N GLU A 75 10.62 -12.86 15.58
CA GLU A 75 10.77 -11.77 14.63
C GLU A 75 9.41 -11.48 13.99
N ASP A 76 8.93 -10.25 14.12
CA ASP A 76 7.65 -9.82 13.55
C ASP A 76 7.62 -9.94 12.03
N ALA A 77 8.75 -9.72 11.35
CA ALA A 77 8.88 -9.89 9.91
C ALA A 77 8.76 -11.36 9.47
N ALA A 78 9.34 -12.30 10.24
CA ALA A 78 9.22 -13.72 9.96
C ALA A 78 7.79 -14.23 10.21
N GLU A 79 7.16 -13.78 11.29
CA GLU A 79 5.76 -14.10 11.57
C GLU A 79 4.81 -13.54 10.51
N PHE A 80 5.04 -12.30 10.05
CA PHE A 80 4.32 -11.70 8.93
C PHE A 80 4.41 -12.57 7.67
N GLU A 81 5.63 -13.00 7.32
CA GLU A 81 5.85 -13.87 6.15
C GLU A 81 5.17 -15.23 6.29
N ASN A 82 5.19 -15.85 7.49
CA ASN A 82 4.51 -17.09 7.76
C ASN A 82 2.99 -16.96 7.56
N LEU A 83 2.37 -15.90 8.08
CA LEU A 83 0.95 -15.62 7.91
C LEU A 83 0.60 -15.37 6.43
N TYR A 84 1.44 -14.64 5.71
CA TYR A 84 1.30 -14.44 4.27
C TYR A 84 1.35 -15.77 3.50
N ASN A 85 2.32 -16.64 3.81
CA ASN A 85 2.47 -17.93 3.16
C ASN A 85 1.29 -18.87 3.48
N GLU A 86 0.78 -18.85 4.73
CA GLU A 86 -0.43 -19.59 5.12
C GLU A 86 -1.64 -19.10 4.31
N ALA A 87 -1.80 -17.78 4.18
CA ALA A 87 -2.86 -17.19 3.38
C ALA A 87 -2.74 -17.58 1.89
N CYS A 88 -1.55 -17.50 1.29
CA CYS A 88 -1.32 -17.94 -0.08
C CYS A 88 -1.60 -19.45 -0.31
N ALA A 89 -1.34 -20.30 0.69
CA ALA A 89 -1.67 -21.71 0.63
C ALA A 89 -3.19 -21.96 0.67
N LEU A 90 -3.89 -21.14 1.45
CA LEU A 90 -5.35 -21.20 1.56
C LEU A 90 -6.05 -20.63 0.31
N GLU A 91 -5.53 -19.54 -0.28
CA GLU A 91 -6.01 -18.98 -1.56
C GLU A 91 -6.04 -20.04 -2.68
N LYS A 92 -5.02 -20.89 -2.75
CA LYS A 92 -4.95 -21.98 -3.75
C LYS A 92 -6.03 -23.05 -3.58
N GLN A 93 -6.66 -23.12 -2.42
CA GLN A 93 -7.76 -24.04 -2.14
C GLN A 93 -9.12 -23.47 -2.50
N MET A 94 -9.18 -22.17 -2.84
CA MET A 94 -10.41 -21.56 -3.32
C MET A 94 -10.85 -22.19 -4.64
N PRO A 95 -12.12 -22.54 -4.79
CA PRO A 95 -12.65 -23.02 -6.07
C PRO A 95 -12.43 -21.95 -7.13
N GLN A 96 -11.91 -22.34 -8.30
CA GLN A 96 -11.86 -21.41 -9.45
C GLN A 96 -13.31 -21.12 -9.85
N GLU A 97 -13.70 -19.85 -9.80
CA GLU A 97 -15.04 -19.43 -10.21
C GLU A 97 -15.25 -19.78 -11.69
N PRO A 98 -16.31 -20.53 -12.04
CA PRO A 98 -16.68 -20.68 -13.44
C PRO A 98 -17.14 -19.32 -13.98
N GLU A 99 -16.68 -18.94 -15.17
CA GLU A 99 -16.97 -17.67 -15.85
C GLU A 99 -18.48 -17.39 -16.09
N SER A 100 -19.35 -18.28 -15.71
CA SER A 100 -20.80 -18.15 -15.92
C SER A 100 -21.55 -18.88 -14.81
N ALA A 101 -22.09 -18.16 -13.86
CA ALA A 101 -23.42 -18.39 -13.27
C ALA A 101 -23.62 -17.58 -11.98
N GLU A 102 -24.84 -17.23 -11.71
CA GLU A 102 -25.38 -16.71 -10.46
C GLU A 102 -24.78 -17.47 -9.27
N THR A 103 -23.94 -16.83 -8.51
CA THR A 103 -23.11 -17.43 -7.48
C THR A 103 -23.97 -17.91 -6.32
N VAL A 104 -24.24 -19.20 -6.27
CA VAL A 104 -24.53 -19.84 -4.99
C VAL A 104 -23.24 -19.72 -4.17
N CYS A 105 -23.21 -18.78 -3.23
CA CYS A 105 -22.10 -18.57 -2.32
C CYS A 105 -21.99 -19.82 -1.46
N ASP A 106 -21.14 -20.77 -1.89
CA ASP A 106 -20.93 -22.02 -1.19
C ASP A 106 -20.41 -21.71 0.22
N GLU A 107 -20.98 -22.37 1.22
CA GLU A 107 -20.66 -22.16 2.63
C GLU A 107 -19.15 -22.39 2.88
N GLN A 108 -18.54 -23.30 2.12
CA GLN A 108 -17.09 -23.56 2.15
C GLN A 108 -16.28 -22.35 1.66
N THR A 109 -16.71 -21.66 0.60
CA THR A 109 -16.04 -20.47 0.09
C THR A 109 -16.07 -19.34 1.12
N LYS A 110 -17.20 -19.17 1.82
CA LYS A 110 -17.31 -18.17 2.90
C LYS A 110 -16.37 -18.48 4.06
N GLU A 111 -16.27 -19.73 4.47
CA GLU A 111 -15.40 -20.15 5.56
C GLU A 111 -13.93 -19.90 5.21
N ILE A 112 -13.52 -20.20 3.97
CA ILE A 112 -12.16 -19.92 3.49
C ILE A 112 -11.90 -18.41 3.48
N GLU A 113 -12.83 -17.59 2.95
CA GLU A 113 -12.68 -16.14 2.92
C GLU A 113 -12.62 -15.53 4.34
N ASP A 114 -13.40 -16.05 5.31
CA ASP A 114 -13.33 -15.61 6.70
C ASP A 114 -11.95 -15.90 7.30
N ARG A 115 -11.44 -17.09 7.04
CA ARG A 115 -10.10 -17.47 7.48
C ARG A 115 -9.00 -16.63 6.84
N LEU A 116 -9.12 -16.34 5.54
CA LEU A 116 -8.21 -15.44 4.83
C LEU A 116 -8.22 -14.04 5.45
N LEU A 117 -9.39 -13.47 5.69
CA LEU A 117 -9.49 -12.15 6.34
C LEU A 117 -8.86 -12.14 7.75
N GLU A 118 -9.03 -13.22 8.53
CA GLU A 118 -8.35 -13.34 9.82
C GLU A 118 -6.82 -13.34 9.69
N LEU A 119 -6.28 -14.10 8.73
CA LEU A 119 -4.84 -14.16 8.47
C LEU A 119 -4.32 -12.81 8.01
N TYR A 120 -5.02 -12.15 7.09
CA TYR A 120 -4.65 -10.82 6.60
C TYR A 120 -4.65 -9.78 7.72
N VAL A 121 -5.66 -9.77 8.58
CA VAL A 121 -5.71 -8.84 9.72
C VAL A 121 -4.55 -9.07 10.68
N LYS A 122 -4.20 -10.33 10.97
CA LYS A 122 -3.05 -10.67 11.82
C LYS A 122 -1.74 -10.22 11.18
N ALA A 123 -1.54 -10.52 9.88
CA ALA A 123 -0.37 -10.09 9.15
C ALA A 123 -0.24 -8.56 9.12
N LEU A 124 -1.31 -7.85 8.80
CA LEU A 124 -1.32 -6.38 8.81
C LEU A 124 -1.01 -5.78 10.17
N TYR A 125 -1.43 -6.42 11.26
CA TYR A 125 -1.10 -5.96 12.61
C TYR A 125 0.42 -5.98 12.89
N LEU A 126 1.16 -6.91 12.26
CA LEU A 126 2.61 -7.01 12.40
C LEU A 126 3.35 -6.01 11.49
N TYR A 127 2.82 -5.74 10.29
CA TYR A 127 3.44 -4.82 9.34
C TYR A 127 3.16 -3.35 9.73
N LYS A 128 4.16 -2.67 10.26
CA LYS A 128 4.04 -1.29 10.76
C LYS A 128 4.78 -0.25 9.90
N GLY A 129 5.30 -0.67 8.76
CA GLY A 129 6.09 0.16 7.86
C GLY A 129 7.27 -0.61 7.27
N GLU A 130 8.21 0.12 6.68
CA GLU A 130 9.39 -0.49 6.04
C GLU A 130 10.23 -1.31 7.00
N PHE A 131 10.69 -2.47 6.51
CA PHE A 131 11.61 -3.34 7.22
C PHE A 131 12.91 -2.60 7.56
N LEU A 132 13.25 -2.54 8.85
CA LEU A 132 14.45 -1.88 9.35
C LEU A 132 14.67 -0.47 8.78
N ALA A 133 13.63 0.36 8.72
CA ALA A 133 13.61 1.69 8.11
C ALA A 133 14.80 2.60 8.47
N ALA A 134 15.37 2.45 9.67
CA ALA A 134 16.57 3.21 10.09
C ALA A 134 17.86 2.81 9.34
N TYR A 135 17.84 1.76 8.51
CA TYR A 135 19.00 1.17 7.85
C TYR A 135 18.81 0.97 6.35
N THR A 136 17.95 1.74 5.71
CA THR A 136 17.59 1.63 4.29
C THR A 136 18.77 1.81 3.31
N GLY A 137 19.89 2.35 3.75
CA GLY A 137 21.13 2.42 2.96
C GLY A 137 21.85 1.08 2.75
N GLU A 138 21.39 0.00 3.38
CA GLU A 138 21.95 -1.33 3.23
C GLU A 138 21.24 -2.10 2.12
N THR A 139 21.95 -2.56 1.11
CA THR A 139 21.36 -3.22 -0.08
C THR A 139 20.45 -4.40 0.30
N TRP A 140 20.89 -5.24 1.22
CA TRP A 140 20.09 -6.41 1.64
C TRP A 140 18.79 -6.01 2.38
N ILE A 141 18.85 -4.94 3.20
CA ILE A 141 17.67 -4.42 3.91
C ILE A 141 16.68 -3.84 2.89
N ALA A 142 17.17 -3.08 1.92
CA ALA A 142 16.32 -2.53 0.87
C ALA A 142 15.66 -3.63 0.01
N GLN A 143 16.33 -4.75 -0.23
CA GLN A 143 15.76 -5.90 -0.93
C GLN A 143 14.66 -6.57 -0.10
N GLU A 144 14.90 -6.84 1.18
CA GLU A 144 13.90 -7.41 2.07
C GLU A 144 12.72 -6.45 2.30
N ALA A 145 12.98 -5.16 2.49
CA ALA A 145 11.93 -4.15 2.62
C ALA A 145 11.00 -4.16 1.41
N ARG A 146 11.56 -4.20 0.18
CA ARG A 146 10.76 -4.30 -1.06
C ARG A 146 9.95 -5.60 -1.10
N ARG A 147 10.53 -6.72 -0.68
CA ARG A 147 9.85 -8.01 -0.63
C ARG A 147 8.65 -7.98 0.31
N TYR A 148 8.84 -7.49 1.53
CA TYR A 148 7.76 -7.34 2.51
C TYR A 148 6.70 -6.33 2.07
N HIS A 149 7.12 -5.23 1.43
CA HIS A 149 6.18 -4.26 0.88
C HIS A 149 5.29 -4.88 -0.22
N THR A 150 5.85 -5.67 -1.12
CA THR A 150 5.06 -6.39 -2.14
C THR A 150 4.07 -7.39 -1.51
N MET A 151 4.45 -8.07 -0.43
CA MET A 151 3.53 -8.94 0.33
C MET A 151 2.40 -8.12 0.98
N PHE A 152 2.73 -6.97 1.57
CA PHE A 152 1.76 -6.05 2.16
C PHE A 152 0.76 -5.56 1.12
N GLU A 153 1.22 -5.07 -0.05
CA GLU A 153 0.33 -4.65 -1.14
C GLU A 153 -0.60 -5.78 -1.58
N LYS A 154 -0.07 -7.00 -1.72
CA LYS A 154 -0.90 -8.14 -2.08
C LYS A 154 -1.97 -8.43 -1.02
N ILE A 155 -1.62 -8.43 0.26
CA ILE A 155 -2.58 -8.64 1.36
C ILE A 155 -3.70 -7.60 1.32
N ILE A 156 -3.35 -6.32 1.14
CA ILE A 156 -4.35 -5.24 1.04
C ILE A 156 -5.29 -5.48 -0.15
N ASN A 157 -4.75 -5.81 -1.31
CA ASN A 157 -5.55 -6.01 -2.53
C ASN A 157 -6.48 -7.22 -2.41
N GLU A 158 -6.00 -8.35 -1.89
CA GLU A 158 -6.81 -9.55 -1.70
C GLU A 158 -7.88 -9.34 -0.61
N ALA A 159 -7.54 -8.70 0.49
CA ALA A 159 -8.51 -8.34 1.51
C ALA A 159 -9.58 -7.39 0.96
N ALA A 160 -9.18 -6.38 0.20
CA ALA A 160 -10.10 -5.45 -0.47
C ALA A 160 -11.03 -6.18 -1.45
N TYR A 161 -10.51 -7.13 -2.22
CA TYR A 161 -11.32 -7.96 -3.13
C TYR A 161 -12.42 -8.72 -2.39
N ILE A 162 -12.09 -9.41 -1.29
CA ILE A 162 -13.07 -10.14 -0.48
C ILE A 162 -14.10 -9.19 0.13
N LEU A 163 -13.67 -8.04 0.67
CA LEU A 163 -14.55 -7.05 1.28
C LEU A 163 -15.52 -6.44 0.26
N ARG A 164 -15.05 -6.16 -0.97
CA ARG A 164 -15.90 -5.70 -2.09
C ARG A 164 -16.95 -6.73 -2.46
N LYS A 165 -16.53 -7.97 -2.67
CA LYS A 165 -17.41 -9.10 -3.01
C LYS A 165 -18.52 -9.26 -1.98
N ARG A 166 -18.20 -9.08 -0.69
CA ARG A 166 -19.14 -9.19 0.43
C ARG A 166 -19.90 -7.90 0.74
N LYS A 167 -19.66 -6.82 0.00
CA LYS A 167 -20.21 -5.48 0.24
C LYS A 167 -19.97 -4.96 1.67
N GLN A 168 -18.82 -5.34 2.24
CA GLN A 168 -18.41 -4.91 3.58
C GLN A 168 -17.63 -3.59 3.53
N PHE A 169 -18.29 -2.53 3.07
CA PHE A 169 -17.64 -1.23 2.79
C PHE A 169 -17.05 -0.56 4.02
N LYS A 170 -17.62 -0.76 5.21
CA LYS A 170 -16.98 -0.29 6.46
C LYS A 170 -15.63 -0.98 6.75
N GLY A 171 -15.50 -2.24 6.36
CA GLY A 171 -14.23 -2.97 6.44
C GLY A 171 -13.22 -2.44 5.42
N LEU A 172 -13.69 -2.20 4.19
CA LEU A 172 -12.88 -1.64 3.10
C LEU A 172 -12.32 -0.26 3.46
N GLU A 173 -13.15 0.62 4.03
CA GLU A 173 -12.72 1.93 4.50
C GLU A 173 -11.63 1.84 5.57
N LYS A 174 -11.83 0.98 6.59
CA LYS A 174 -10.82 0.76 7.63
C LYS A 174 -9.51 0.22 7.08
N LEU A 175 -9.60 -0.68 6.11
CA LEU A 175 -8.43 -1.24 5.42
C LEU A 175 -7.67 -0.15 4.68
N GLY A 176 -8.36 0.70 3.91
CA GLY A 176 -7.77 1.83 3.20
C GLY A 176 -7.11 2.84 4.14
N VAL A 177 -7.80 3.23 5.23
CA VAL A 177 -7.24 4.13 6.25
C VAL A 177 -5.98 3.56 6.90
N TYR A 178 -5.99 2.25 7.19
CA TYR A 178 -4.80 1.59 7.72
C TYR A 178 -3.66 1.59 6.70
N ALA A 179 -3.94 1.23 5.45
CA ALA A 179 -2.95 1.15 4.38
C ALA A 179 -2.34 2.53 4.08
N ALA A 180 -3.14 3.58 3.95
CA ALA A 180 -2.67 4.96 3.75
C ALA A 180 -1.79 5.47 4.91
N LYS A 181 -2.08 5.04 6.14
CA LYS A 181 -1.26 5.40 7.31
C LYS A 181 0.11 4.74 7.30
N VAL A 182 0.18 3.47 6.87
CA VAL A 182 1.41 2.65 6.90
C VAL A 182 2.28 2.91 5.69
N ASP A 183 1.66 3.16 4.55
CA ASP A 183 2.30 3.40 3.26
C ASP A 183 1.65 4.61 2.56
N PRO A 184 2.05 5.83 2.95
CA PRO A 184 1.42 7.07 2.48
C PRO A 184 1.80 7.46 1.04
N PHE A 185 2.69 6.70 0.39
CA PHE A 185 3.10 6.98 -1.00
C PHE A 185 2.34 6.18 -2.05
N ASN A 186 1.49 5.25 -1.62
CA ASN A 186 0.53 4.55 -2.46
C ASN A 186 -0.86 5.18 -2.27
N GLU A 187 -1.63 5.23 -3.36
CA GLU A 187 -2.95 5.87 -3.38
C GLU A 187 -4.04 4.98 -2.76
N TRP A 188 -3.85 4.55 -1.49
CA TRP A 188 -4.81 3.71 -0.75
C TRP A 188 -6.12 4.44 -0.45
N GLU A 189 -6.16 5.73 -0.63
CA GLU A 189 -7.36 6.56 -0.56
C GLU A 189 -8.41 6.13 -1.59
N GLU A 190 -8.01 5.42 -2.66
CA GLU A 190 -8.96 4.79 -3.59
C GLU A 190 -9.96 3.88 -2.85
N LEU A 191 -9.48 3.06 -1.89
CA LEU A 191 -10.32 2.14 -1.13
C LEU A 191 -11.28 2.87 -0.20
N ILE A 192 -10.82 3.96 0.40
CA ILE A 192 -11.61 4.80 1.29
C ILE A 192 -12.72 5.48 0.50
N MET A 193 -12.36 6.09 -0.63
CA MET A 193 -13.29 6.80 -1.50
C MET A 193 -14.33 5.85 -2.09
N GLU A 194 -13.92 4.67 -2.55
CA GLU A 194 -14.83 3.63 -3.03
C GLU A 194 -15.86 3.25 -1.95
N ALA A 195 -15.40 3.03 -0.72
CA ALA A 195 -16.27 2.69 0.40
C ALA A 195 -17.25 3.82 0.74
N MET A 196 -16.80 5.08 0.67
CA MET A 196 -17.66 6.26 0.88
C MET A 196 -18.74 6.36 -0.20
N VAL A 197 -18.36 6.20 -1.46
CA VAL A 197 -19.29 6.25 -2.60
C VAL A 197 -20.34 5.14 -2.50
N GLU A 198 -19.94 3.90 -2.22
CA GLU A 198 -20.87 2.77 -2.09
C GLU A 198 -21.79 2.89 -0.86
N THR A 199 -21.38 3.64 0.16
CA THR A 199 -22.20 3.97 1.33
C THR A 199 -22.94 5.31 1.19
N ARG A 200 -22.92 5.93 0.03
CA ARG A 200 -23.57 7.20 -0.32
C ARG A 200 -23.11 8.41 0.49
N ARG A 201 -21.89 8.39 0.99
CA ARG A 201 -21.24 9.53 1.67
C ARG A 201 -20.44 10.36 0.68
N TYR A 202 -21.14 11.01 -0.21
CA TYR A 202 -20.56 11.64 -1.38
C TYR A 202 -19.84 12.95 -1.08
N GLU A 203 -20.38 13.74 -0.15
CA GLU A 203 -19.73 14.97 0.31
C GLU A 203 -18.37 14.67 0.94
N GLU A 204 -18.30 13.64 1.79
CA GLU A 204 -17.04 13.20 2.40
C GLU A 204 -16.04 12.68 1.36
N ALA A 205 -16.52 12.01 0.30
CA ALA A 205 -15.66 11.54 -0.78
C ALA A 205 -15.08 12.70 -1.62
N GLU A 206 -15.85 13.77 -1.86
CA GLU A 206 -15.37 14.99 -2.53
C GLU A 206 -14.36 15.76 -1.66
N GLU A 207 -14.61 15.86 -0.36
CA GLU A 207 -13.66 16.45 0.59
C GLU A 207 -12.34 15.67 0.59
N LEU A 208 -12.42 14.35 0.72
CA LEU A 208 -11.23 13.48 0.69
C LEU A 208 -10.45 13.65 -0.63
N TYR A 209 -11.13 13.69 -1.77
CA TYR A 209 -10.48 13.91 -3.07
C TYR A 209 -9.73 15.24 -3.10
N THR A 210 -10.35 16.29 -2.59
CA THR A 210 -9.75 17.63 -2.55
C THR A 210 -8.51 17.64 -1.67
N ASP A 211 -8.58 17.02 -0.49
CA ASP A 211 -7.47 16.91 0.45
C ASP A 211 -6.29 16.11 -0.13
N VAL A 212 -6.60 14.99 -0.80
CA VAL A 212 -5.59 14.16 -1.47
C VAL A 212 -4.91 14.92 -2.61
N VAL A 213 -5.67 15.59 -3.46
CA VAL A 213 -5.11 16.41 -4.55
C VAL A 213 -4.21 17.51 -4.00
N ASP A 214 -4.66 18.22 -2.97
CA ASP A 214 -3.89 19.28 -2.32
C ASP A 214 -2.60 18.72 -1.68
N TYR A 215 -2.66 17.58 -1.04
CA TYR A 215 -1.49 16.92 -0.46
C TYR A 215 -0.47 16.55 -1.55
N TYR A 216 -0.88 15.83 -2.60
CA TYR A 216 0.02 15.41 -3.67
C TYR A 216 0.63 16.59 -4.42
N LEU A 217 -0.14 17.67 -4.64
CA LEU A 217 0.39 18.87 -5.27
C LEU A 217 1.42 19.61 -4.41
N ARG A 218 1.19 19.69 -3.09
CA ARG A 218 2.11 20.39 -2.18
C ARG A 218 3.38 19.60 -1.89
N GLU A 219 3.25 18.31 -1.61
CA GLU A 219 4.37 17.48 -1.17
C GLU A 219 5.14 16.86 -2.34
N CYS A 220 4.44 16.43 -3.39
CA CYS A 220 5.04 15.71 -4.51
C CYS A 220 5.13 16.55 -5.80
N GLY A 221 4.40 17.65 -5.90
CA GLY A 221 4.34 18.46 -7.12
C GLY A 221 3.64 17.78 -8.31
N ILE A 222 2.92 16.69 -8.06
CA ILE A 222 2.20 15.90 -9.08
C ILE A 222 0.72 15.76 -8.71
N TYR A 223 -0.12 15.47 -9.68
CA TYR A 223 -1.50 15.07 -9.42
C TYR A 223 -1.58 13.58 -9.06
N PRO A 224 -2.52 13.16 -8.20
CA PRO A 224 -2.82 11.75 -7.97
C PRO A 224 -3.29 11.08 -9.27
N SER A 225 -3.38 9.76 -9.28
CA SER A 225 -3.81 8.99 -10.46
C SER A 225 -5.24 9.34 -10.90
N SER A 226 -5.57 9.02 -12.16
CA SER A 226 -6.92 9.21 -12.67
C SER A 226 -7.98 8.34 -12.01
N LYS A 227 -7.57 7.29 -11.30
CA LYS A 227 -8.49 6.33 -10.66
C LYS A 227 -9.37 6.97 -9.59
N LEU A 228 -8.81 7.85 -8.76
CA LEU A 228 -9.59 8.60 -7.77
C LEU A 228 -10.68 9.45 -8.44
N LEU A 229 -10.33 10.08 -9.57
CA LEU A 229 -11.29 10.85 -10.35
C LEU A 229 -12.35 9.94 -11.01
N GLU A 230 -11.95 8.79 -11.53
CA GLU A 230 -12.88 7.82 -12.14
C GLU A 230 -13.92 7.30 -11.14
N ILE A 231 -13.53 7.11 -9.88
CA ILE A 231 -14.46 6.73 -8.81
C ILE A 231 -15.53 7.81 -8.60
N LEU A 232 -15.12 9.08 -8.53
CA LEU A 232 -16.05 10.21 -8.40
C LEU A 232 -16.90 10.41 -9.66
N GLU A 233 -16.34 10.26 -10.86
CA GLU A 233 -17.08 10.36 -12.11
C GLU A 233 -18.12 9.24 -12.25
N LYS A 234 -17.76 8.01 -11.87
CA LYS A 234 -18.71 6.88 -11.83
C LYS A 234 -19.90 7.17 -10.93
N TYR A 235 -19.63 7.79 -9.77
CA TYR A 235 -20.67 8.23 -8.86
C TYR A 235 -21.54 9.35 -9.45
N SER A 236 -20.92 10.40 -10.00
CA SER A 236 -21.63 11.51 -10.65
C SER A 236 -22.58 11.02 -11.76
N ASN A 237 -22.17 9.98 -12.49
CA ASN A 237 -23.02 9.33 -13.49
C ASN A 237 -24.17 8.51 -12.88
N GLN A 238 -24.00 7.93 -11.70
CA GLN A 238 -25.05 7.14 -11.02
C GLN A 238 -26.14 8.01 -10.41
N MET A 239 -25.86 9.26 -10.04
CA MET A 239 -26.80 10.12 -9.32
C MET A 239 -27.75 10.94 -10.20
N ASN A 240 -27.74 10.80 -11.51
CA ASN A 240 -28.50 11.67 -12.44
C ASN A 240 -28.23 13.17 -12.28
N HIS A 241 -27.37 13.57 -11.35
CA HIS A 241 -26.96 14.96 -11.18
C HIS A 241 -26.15 15.48 -12.38
N ALA A 242 -25.38 14.61 -13.01
CA ALA A 242 -24.74 14.98 -14.27
C ALA A 242 -25.77 15.20 -15.40
N HIS A 243 -26.89 14.48 -15.37
CA HIS A 243 -27.99 14.72 -16.31
C HIS A 243 -28.74 16.00 -15.98
N GLU A 244 -29.04 16.26 -14.71
CA GLU A 244 -29.66 17.49 -14.26
C GLU A 244 -28.79 18.73 -14.47
N ILE A 245 -27.47 18.60 -14.24
CA ILE A 245 -26.49 19.65 -14.55
C ILE A 245 -26.31 19.80 -16.06
N LEU A 246 -26.27 18.72 -16.84
CA LEU A 246 -26.21 18.80 -18.30
C LEU A 246 -27.53 19.32 -18.90
N GLU A 247 -28.66 18.94 -18.36
CA GLU A 247 -29.98 19.50 -18.75
C GLU A 247 -30.05 20.98 -18.34
N ASN A 248 -29.66 21.35 -17.12
CA ASN A 248 -29.59 22.75 -16.68
C ASN A 248 -28.57 23.56 -17.50
N ILE A 249 -27.43 22.98 -17.88
CA ILE A 249 -26.47 23.63 -18.79
C ILE A 249 -27.04 23.71 -20.22
N GLN A 250 -27.74 22.70 -20.71
CA GLN A 250 -28.38 22.72 -22.02
C GLN A 250 -29.59 23.68 -22.04
N GLU A 251 -30.39 23.72 -20.98
CA GLU A 251 -31.46 24.70 -20.82
C GLU A 251 -30.90 26.12 -20.67
N GLY A 252 -29.89 26.35 -19.87
CA GLY A 252 -29.20 27.64 -19.75
C GLY A 252 -28.43 28.07 -21.00
N MET A 253 -28.11 27.14 -21.90
CA MET A 253 -27.55 27.45 -23.23
C MET A 253 -28.65 27.75 -24.26
N ASN A 254 -29.89 27.30 -24.02
CA ASN A 254 -31.04 27.56 -24.90
C ASN A 254 -31.89 28.72 -24.45
N GLU A 255 -31.79 29.18 -23.22
CA GLU A 255 -32.44 30.44 -22.77
C GLU A 255 -31.67 31.62 -23.30
N GLN A 256 -32.21 32.17 -24.38
CA GLN A 256 -31.91 33.52 -24.82
C GLN A 256 -32.33 34.52 -23.74
N GLU A 257 -31.34 35.29 -23.32
CA GLU A 257 -31.52 36.63 -22.79
C GLU A 257 -32.49 36.81 -21.61
N GLU A 258 -32.09 36.38 -20.41
CA GLU A 258 -32.34 37.26 -19.26
C GLU A 258 -31.19 37.19 -18.27
N THR A 259 -30.58 38.33 -18.12
CA THR A 259 -29.40 38.68 -17.37
C THR A 259 -29.53 38.40 -15.88
N GLU A 260 -29.13 37.25 -15.40
CA GLU A 260 -28.62 37.17 -14.04
C GLU A 260 -27.08 37.26 -14.08
N ARG A 261 -26.56 38.39 -13.63
CA ARG A 261 -25.14 38.65 -13.47
C ARG A 261 -24.58 37.88 -12.29
N GLY A 262 -24.36 36.58 -12.45
CA GLY A 262 -23.75 35.73 -11.44
C GLY A 262 -22.80 34.73 -12.08
N GLY A 263 -21.66 34.43 -11.42
CA GLY A 263 -20.79 33.35 -11.82
C GLY A 263 -21.43 31.98 -11.53
N TYR A 264 -21.23 31.03 -12.42
CA TYR A 264 -21.64 29.64 -12.19
C TYR A 264 -20.70 29.01 -11.15
N PHE A 265 -21.26 28.59 -10.05
CA PHE A 265 -20.52 27.86 -9.01
C PHE A 265 -20.64 26.35 -9.26
N CYS A 266 -19.53 25.69 -9.52
CA CYS A 266 -19.53 24.27 -9.81
C CYS A 266 -18.46 23.53 -8.98
N SER A 267 -18.67 22.23 -8.77
CA SER A 267 -17.66 21.37 -8.14
C SER A 267 -16.43 21.24 -9.05
N TYR A 268 -15.29 20.91 -8.46
CA TYR A 268 -14.03 20.80 -9.21
C TYR A 268 -14.09 19.80 -10.38
N PRO A 269 -14.74 18.61 -10.30
CA PRO A 269 -14.89 17.71 -11.43
C PRO A 269 -15.65 18.34 -12.61
N VAL A 270 -16.73 19.07 -12.33
CA VAL A 270 -17.51 19.80 -13.34
C VAL A 270 -16.67 20.92 -13.97
N PHE A 271 -15.96 21.69 -13.14
CA PHE A 271 -15.03 22.72 -13.62
C PHE A 271 -13.96 22.14 -14.56
N ARG A 272 -13.36 20.99 -14.20
CA ARG A 272 -12.37 20.31 -15.03
C ARG A 272 -12.95 19.87 -16.38
N GLY A 273 -14.18 19.37 -16.40
CA GLY A 273 -14.90 19.03 -17.63
C GLY A 273 -15.09 20.24 -18.54
N ILE A 274 -15.57 21.35 -17.98
CA ILE A 274 -15.73 22.63 -18.69
C ILE A 274 -14.38 23.15 -19.21
N TYR A 275 -13.34 23.10 -18.38
CA TYR A 275 -11.99 23.52 -18.75
C TYR A 275 -11.43 22.69 -19.90
N GLN A 276 -11.56 21.36 -19.87
CA GLN A 276 -11.12 20.48 -20.96
C GLN A 276 -11.90 20.72 -22.25
N ALA A 277 -13.20 20.93 -22.15
CA ALA A 277 -14.04 21.31 -23.31
C ALA A 277 -13.59 22.65 -23.89
N SER A 278 -13.34 23.64 -23.04
CA SER A 278 -12.85 24.96 -23.44
C SER A 278 -11.48 24.89 -24.14
N ILE A 279 -10.54 24.06 -23.65
CA ILE A 279 -9.25 23.81 -24.32
C ILE A 279 -9.46 23.18 -25.71
N ARG A 280 -10.39 22.20 -25.86
CA ARG A 280 -10.70 21.60 -27.15
C ARG A 280 -11.28 22.62 -28.12
N ILE A 281 -12.18 23.49 -27.65
CA ILE A 281 -12.76 24.58 -28.43
C ILE A 281 -11.65 25.55 -28.85
N MET A 282 -10.80 25.99 -27.92
CA MET A 282 -9.67 26.87 -28.18
C MET A 282 -8.73 26.29 -29.26
N LYS A 283 -8.43 25.00 -29.21
CA LYS A 283 -7.60 24.33 -30.24
C LYS A 283 -8.26 24.31 -31.63
N ARG A 284 -9.60 24.29 -31.70
CA ARG A 284 -10.36 24.26 -32.95
C ARG A 284 -10.58 25.68 -33.52
N THR A 285 -10.96 26.60 -32.64
CA THR A 285 -11.38 27.97 -33.05
C THR A 285 -10.24 28.96 -33.03
N ARG A 286 -9.13 28.67 -32.37
CA ARG A 286 -8.01 29.58 -32.07
C ARG A 286 -8.43 30.83 -31.29
N VAL A 287 -9.60 30.79 -30.66
CA VAL A 287 -10.05 31.87 -29.78
C VAL A 287 -9.46 31.62 -28.39
N PRO A 288 -8.71 32.57 -27.79
CA PRO A 288 -8.11 32.36 -26.48
C PRO A 288 -9.19 32.29 -25.40
N VAL A 289 -9.06 31.36 -24.49
CA VAL A 289 -9.86 31.24 -23.26
C VAL A 289 -8.93 31.53 -22.08
N TYR A 290 -9.37 32.38 -21.17
CA TYR A 290 -8.58 32.78 -20.00
C TYR A 290 -9.16 32.14 -18.75
N LEU A 291 -8.28 31.57 -17.93
CA LEU A 291 -8.61 31.12 -16.58
C LEU A 291 -8.18 32.24 -15.61
N MET A 292 -9.10 32.68 -14.77
CA MET A 292 -8.80 33.67 -13.73
C MET A 292 -8.93 33.02 -12.38
N LEU A 293 -7.87 33.05 -11.61
CA LEU A 293 -7.88 32.61 -10.20
C LEU A 293 -8.17 33.86 -9.35
N CYS A 294 -9.27 33.84 -8.62
CA CYS A 294 -9.60 34.89 -7.65
C CYS A 294 -9.19 34.35 -6.26
N THR A 295 -8.24 35.01 -5.63
CA THR A 295 -7.78 34.73 -4.26
C THR A 295 -8.46 35.67 -3.27
#